data_190d300b53935f8c9788553d52b19e86
#
_entry.id   190d300b53935f8c9788553d52b19e86
#
_cell.length_a   1.000
_cell.length_b   1.000
_cell.length_c   1.000
_cell.angle_alpha   90.00
_cell.angle_beta   90.00
_cell.angle_gamma   90.00
#
_symmetry.space_group_name_H-M   'P 1'
#
loop_
_entity.id
_entity.type
_entity.pdbx_description
1 polymer ?
#
loop_
_entity_poly.entity_id
_entity_poly.type
_entity_poly.pdbx_seq_one_letter_code
_entity_poly.pdbx_strand_id
1 'polypeptide(L)'
;VVELSYRGFQFRTATIYANDTDTDLTELDPLIQGLRAAGFSDTADILDIDGGATSYLFGISYDSLNWFASAEWMSVKSDLDILGGIDSFYVSFGYYFDEVLLHATVGSSRQSLNDIENTIPVGIAPQLDALHFAVEEVKTYFPTDDLDSLTLGARWDFRNNLALKAEVSLLKGKEGKTSFFELDVIDSDFDRRATLYQLGMEWVF
;
A
#
# COMPACT_ATOMS: atom_id res chain seq x y z
N VAL A 1 6.14 1.27 -19.90
CA VAL A 1 5.49 2.57 -19.65
C VAL A 1 5.17 3.20 -21.00
N VAL A 2 3.94 3.67 -21.18
CA VAL A 2 3.51 4.46 -22.34
C VAL A 2 2.98 5.80 -21.83
N GLU A 3 3.46 6.88 -22.45
CA GLU A 3 3.00 8.23 -22.18
C GLU A 3 2.50 8.88 -23.47
N LEU A 4 1.33 9.52 -23.40
CA LEU A 4 0.72 10.27 -24.50
C LEU A 4 0.34 11.65 -24.00
N SER A 5 0.67 12.69 -24.78
CA SER A 5 0.32 14.07 -24.46
C SER A 5 -0.51 14.68 -25.59
N TYR A 6 -1.63 15.30 -25.23
CA TYR A 6 -2.50 15.96 -26.19
C TYR A 6 -3.25 17.14 -25.56
N ARG A 7 -3.04 18.36 -26.08
CA ARG A 7 -3.76 19.59 -25.69
C ARG A 7 -3.82 19.83 -24.17
N GLY A 8 -2.70 19.66 -23.46
CA GLY A 8 -2.62 19.84 -22.01
C GLY A 8 -2.99 18.60 -21.20
N PHE A 9 -3.54 17.57 -21.82
CA PHE A 9 -3.71 16.27 -21.21
C PHE A 9 -2.44 15.43 -21.32
N GLN A 10 -2.13 14.71 -20.24
CA GLN A 10 -1.12 13.67 -20.23
C GLN A 10 -1.78 12.37 -19.76
N PHE A 11 -1.53 11.32 -20.51
CA PHE A 11 -1.98 9.97 -20.18
C PHE A 11 -0.75 9.11 -19.94
N ARG A 12 -0.76 8.38 -18.84
CA ARG A 12 0.31 7.45 -18.50
C ARG A 12 -0.28 6.09 -18.24
N THR A 13 0.33 5.04 -18.80
CA THR A 13 0.05 3.67 -18.42
C THR A 13 1.35 2.89 -18.30
N ALA A 14 1.39 1.99 -17.34
CA ALA A 14 2.51 1.10 -17.14
C ALA A 14 2.01 -0.28 -16.73
N THR A 15 2.73 -1.30 -17.20
CA THR A 15 2.66 -2.64 -16.64
C THR A 15 4.06 -3.04 -16.25
N ILE A 16 4.24 -3.46 -15.02
CA ILE A 16 5.51 -3.92 -14.47
C ILE A 16 5.26 -5.35 -14.01
N TYR A 17 6.10 -6.24 -14.48
CA TYR A 17 6.11 -7.63 -14.08
C TYR A 17 7.43 -7.94 -13.38
N ALA A 18 7.35 -8.39 -12.15
CA ALA A 18 8.46 -8.89 -11.38
C ALA A 18 8.35 -10.42 -11.34
N ASN A 19 9.29 -11.10 -11.97
CA ASN A 19 9.50 -12.52 -11.81
C ASN A 19 10.38 -12.73 -10.59
N ASP A 20 10.06 -13.73 -9.82
CA ASP A 20 10.96 -14.22 -8.78
C ASP A 20 11.32 -13.12 -7.76
N THR A 21 10.34 -12.78 -6.94
CA THR A 21 10.62 -12.05 -5.70
C THR A 21 11.11 -13.08 -4.69
N ASP A 22 12.38 -13.44 -4.78
CA ASP A 22 13.08 -14.27 -3.78
C ASP A 22 13.15 -13.45 -2.47
N THR A 23 12.06 -13.49 -1.74
CA THR A 23 12.00 -12.91 -0.40
C THR A 23 12.27 -14.06 0.57
N ASP A 24 13.55 -14.33 0.82
CA ASP A 24 14.01 -15.29 1.82
C ASP A 24 13.48 -14.91 3.23
N LEU A 25 12.24 -15.27 3.52
CA LEU A 25 11.73 -15.28 4.89
C LEU A 25 12.19 -16.61 5.55
N THR A 26 13.50 -16.73 5.75
CA THR A 26 14.12 -17.92 6.39
C THR A 26 13.52 -18.22 7.77
N GLU A 27 12.84 -17.26 8.38
CA GLU A 27 12.10 -17.43 9.64
C GLU A 27 10.90 -18.38 9.50
N LEU A 28 10.32 -18.50 8.30
CA LEU A 28 9.20 -19.40 8.02
C LEU A 28 9.65 -20.83 7.64
N ASP A 29 10.90 -21.02 7.24
CA ASP A 29 11.42 -22.33 6.81
C ASP A 29 11.14 -23.48 7.81
N PRO A 30 11.35 -23.30 9.12
CA PRO A 30 11.07 -24.37 10.08
C PRO A 30 9.58 -24.73 10.14
N LEU A 31 8.68 -23.74 9.99
CA LEU A 31 7.24 -23.95 9.97
C LEU A 31 6.83 -24.69 8.69
N ILE A 32 7.30 -24.25 7.53
CA ILE A 32 7.03 -24.86 6.22
C ILE A 32 7.50 -26.32 6.22
N GLN A 33 8.71 -26.59 6.70
CA GLN A 33 9.23 -27.96 6.81
C GLN A 33 8.41 -28.81 7.78
N GLY A 34 8.02 -28.26 8.92
CA GLY A 34 7.16 -28.91 9.91
C GLY A 34 5.80 -29.29 9.34
N LEU A 35 5.17 -28.41 8.58
CA LEU A 35 3.90 -28.63 7.88
C LEU A 35 4.01 -29.74 6.84
N ARG A 36 5.03 -29.71 5.99
CA ARG A 36 5.29 -30.77 5.00
C ARG A 36 5.55 -32.12 5.65
N ALA A 37 6.32 -32.16 6.73
CA ALA A 37 6.57 -33.38 7.47
C ALA A 37 5.31 -33.96 8.15
N ALA A 38 4.39 -33.11 8.55
CA ALA A 38 3.11 -33.51 9.15
C ALA A 38 2.02 -33.85 8.13
N GLY A 39 2.29 -33.70 6.82
CA GLY A 39 1.37 -34.01 5.73
C GLY A 39 0.45 -32.86 5.30
N PHE A 40 0.71 -31.62 5.73
CA PHE A 40 -0.02 -30.42 5.38
C PHE A 40 0.72 -29.61 4.29
N SER A 41 1.01 -30.28 3.17
CA SER A 41 1.76 -29.67 2.07
C SER A 41 1.04 -28.47 1.46
N ASP A 42 -0.28 -28.52 1.31
CA ASP A 42 -1.06 -27.43 0.75
C ASP A 42 -0.93 -26.15 1.60
N THR A 43 -0.98 -26.28 2.94
CA THR A 43 -0.76 -25.14 3.85
C THR A 43 0.68 -24.65 3.81
N ALA A 44 1.64 -25.56 3.66
CA ALA A 44 3.06 -25.22 3.52
C ALA A 44 3.32 -24.43 2.23
N ASP A 45 2.72 -24.84 1.11
CA ASP A 45 2.90 -24.20 -0.19
C ASP A 45 2.28 -22.78 -0.23
N ILE A 46 1.19 -22.55 0.50
CA ILE A 46 0.60 -21.22 0.67
C ILE A 46 1.54 -20.26 1.44
N LEU A 47 2.31 -20.78 2.39
CA LEU A 47 3.27 -20.00 3.17
C LEU A 47 4.62 -19.85 2.47
N ASP A 48 4.87 -20.60 1.40
CA ASP A 48 6.08 -20.51 0.60
C ASP A 48 6.01 -19.23 -0.27
N ILE A 49 6.88 -18.27 0.01
CA ILE A 49 6.88 -16.97 -0.64
C ILE A 49 7.76 -17.02 -1.89
N ASP A 50 7.39 -17.90 -2.81
CA ASP A 50 8.02 -18.00 -4.12
C ASP A 50 6.98 -17.64 -5.19
N GLY A 51 7.13 -16.48 -5.79
CA GLY A 51 6.17 -16.03 -6.78
C GLY A 51 6.49 -14.68 -7.38
N GLY A 52 5.67 -14.28 -8.35
CA GLY A 52 5.77 -13.02 -9.05
C GLY A 52 4.75 -11.98 -8.56
N ALA A 53 4.93 -10.75 -9.03
CA ALA A 53 3.95 -9.70 -8.87
C ALA A 53 3.77 -8.94 -10.18
N THR A 54 2.53 -8.60 -10.50
CA THR A 54 2.18 -7.79 -11.66
C THR A 54 1.53 -6.49 -11.20
N SER A 55 2.13 -5.36 -11.59
CA SER A 55 1.58 -4.04 -11.33
C SER A 55 1.00 -3.44 -12.60
N TYR A 56 -0.18 -2.87 -12.48
CA TYR A 56 -0.83 -2.06 -13.50
C TYR A 56 -0.97 -0.63 -12.98
N LEU A 57 -0.60 0.34 -13.81
CA LEU A 57 -0.75 1.75 -13.49
C LEU A 57 -1.46 2.45 -14.64
N PHE A 58 -2.44 3.28 -14.31
CA PHE A 58 -3.11 4.18 -15.22
C PHE A 58 -3.22 5.56 -14.59
N GLY A 59 -2.74 6.58 -15.29
CA GLY A 59 -2.77 7.96 -14.85
C GLY A 59 -3.28 8.89 -15.96
N ILE A 60 -3.99 9.91 -15.55
CA ILE A 60 -4.40 11.05 -16.38
C ILE A 60 -4.11 12.34 -15.62
N SER A 61 -3.54 13.31 -16.30
CA SER A 61 -3.41 14.66 -15.77
C SER A 61 -3.73 15.68 -16.85
N TYR A 62 -4.20 16.82 -16.37
CA TYR A 62 -4.40 18.01 -17.17
C TYR A 62 -3.79 19.19 -16.43
N ASP A 63 -2.98 19.96 -17.13
CA ASP A 63 -2.38 21.18 -16.60
C ASP A 63 -2.71 22.36 -17.51
N SER A 64 -3.17 23.43 -16.89
CA SER A 64 -3.46 24.70 -17.52
C SER A 64 -2.67 25.82 -16.83
N LEU A 65 -2.77 27.03 -17.36
CA LEU A 65 -2.10 28.18 -16.75
C LEU A 65 -2.56 28.48 -15.31
N ASN A 66 -3.81 28.14 -14.98
CA ASN A 66 -4.41 28.54 -13.72
C ASN A 66 -4.80 27.38 -12.81
N TRP A 67 -4.85 26.16 -13.31
CA TRP A 67 -5.25 25.00 -12.51
C TRP A 67 -4.71 23.70 -13.10
N PHE A 68 -4.58 22.69 -12.26
CA PHE A 68 -4.32 21.33 -12.68
C PHE A 68 -5.31 20.35 -12.07
N ALA A 69 -5.50 19.23 -12.73
CA ALA A 69 -6.18 18.07 -12.18
C ALA A 69 -5.40 16.82 -12.55
N SER A 70 -5.29 15.87 -11.63
CA SER A 70 -4.66 14.59 -11.90
C SER A 70 -5.41 13.48 -11.19
N ALA A 71 -5.40 12.30 -11.79
CA ALA A 71 -5.89 11.08 -11.19
C ALA A 71 -4.98 9.92 -11.58
N GLU A 72 -4.71 9.04 -10.64
CA GLU A 72 -3.94 7.84 -10.90
C GLU A 72 -4.57 6.66 -10.16
N TRP A 73 -4.58 5.53 -10.82
CA TRP A 73 -4.96 4.24 -10.26
C TRP A 73 -3.83 3.25 -10.46
N MET A 74 -3.57 2.48 -9.44
CA MET A 74 -2.58 1.40 -9.43
C MET A 74 -3.21 0.15 -8.85
N SER A 75 -2.94 -0.98 -9.50
CA SER A 75 -3.28 -2.31 -8.98
C SER A 75 -2.04 -3.18 -9.03
N VAL A 76 -1.71 -3.77 -7.90
CA VAL A 76 -0.68 -4.79 -7.79
C VAL A 76 -1.37 -6.11 -7.51
N LYS A 77 -1.12 -7.10 -8.34
CA LYS A 77 -1.55 -8.48 -8.13
C LYS A 77 -0.33 -9.32 -7.82
N SER A 78 -0.43 -10.09 -6.76
CA SER A 78 0.59 -11.04 -6.37
C SER A 78 0.18 -12.44 -6.80
N ASP A 79 1.14 -13.21 -7.28
CA ASP A 79 0.98 -14.65 -7.51
C ASP A 79 1.19 -15.44 -6.21
N LEU A 80 1.57 -14.74 -5.12
CA LEU A 80 1.73 -15.33 -3.80
C LEU A 80 0.35 -15.60 -3.18
N ASP A 81 0.12 -16.83 -2.76
CA ASP A 81 -1.17 -17.24 -2.23
C ASP A 81 -1.58 -16.48 -0.97
N ILE A 82 -0.62 -16.06 -0.15
CA ILE A 82 -0.87 -15.29 1.08
C ILE A 82 -1.12 -13.80 0.82
N LEU A 83 -0.54 -13.21 -0.23
CA LEU A 83 -0.66 -11.79 -0.56
C LEU A 83 -1.59 -11.62 -1.77
N GLY A 84 -2.85 -11.25 -1.53
CA GLY A 84 -3.83 -11.09 -2.60
C GLY A 84 -3.52 -9.95 -3.57
N GLY A 85 -3.37 -8.74 -3.07
CA GLY A 85 -3.06 -7.59 -3.91
C GLY A 85 -3.31 -6.25 -3.24
N ILE A 86 -2.92 -5.18 -3.95
CA ILE A 86 -3.10 -3.80 -3.51
C ILE A 86 -3.79 -3.04 -4.65
N ASP A 87 -4.90 -2.38 -4.34
CA ASP A 87 -5.56 -1.44 -5.21
C ASP A 87 -5.50 -0.05 -4.58
N SER A 88 -4.96 0.90 -5.33
CA SER A 88 -4.79 2.27 -4.85
C SER A 88 -5.22 3.27 -5.91
N PHE A 89 -5.78 4.39 -5.48
CA PHE A 89 -6.03 5.51 -6.37
C PHE A 89 -5.85 6.84 -5.63
N TYR A 90 -5.58 7.88 -6.39
CA TYR A 90 -5.73 9.25 -5.92
C TYR A 90 -6.32 10.15 -6.99
N VAL A 91 -6.94 11.24 -6.53
CA VAL A 91 -7.40 12.35 -7.36
C VAL A 91 -6.92 13.64 -6.71
N SER A 92 -6.28 14.50 -7.49
CA SER A 92 -5.74 15.78 -7.05
C SER A 92 -6.27 16.90 -7.92
N PHE A 93 -6.55 18.03 -7.28
CA PHE A 93 -6.90 19.29 -7.95
C PHE A 93 -6.14 20.44 -7.30
N GLY A 94 -5.61 21.34 -8.12
CA GLY A 94 -4.94 22.54 -7.65
C GLY A 94 -5.26 23.77 -8.48
N TYR A 95 -5.18 24.94 -7.83
CA TYR A 95 -5.42 26.22 -8.46
C TYR A 95 -4.31 27.22 -8.11
N TYR A 96 -3.81 27.90 -9.13
CA TYR A 96 -2.74 28.90 -9.03
C TYR A 96 -3.35 30.30 -8.83
N PHE A 97 -3.01 30.92 -7.70
CA PHE A 97 -3.29 32.31 -7.39
C PHE A 97 -1.96 33.07 -7.46
N ASP A 98 -1.62 33.56 -8.63
CA ASP A 98 -0.33 34.19 -8.92
C ASP A 98 0.86 33.27 -8.52
N GLU A 99 1.56 33.56 -7.44
CA GLU A 99 2.71 32.83 -6.93
C GLU A 99 2.33 31.70 -5.93
N VAL A 100 1.04 31.54 -5.63
CA VAL A 100 0.54 30.57 -4.67
C VAL A 100 -0.30 29.52 -5.36
N LEU A 101 0.09 28.25 -5.21
CA LEU A 101 -0.72 27.10 -5.55
C LEU A 101 -1.40 26.57 -4.31
N LEU A 102 -2.71 26.44 -4.34
CA LEU A 102 -3.49 25.66 -3.37
C LEU A 102 -3.96 24.38 -4.03
N HIS A 103 -3.84 23.26 -3.31
CA HIS A 103 -4.28 21.96 -3.83
C HIS A 103 -4.94 21.09 -2.78
N ALA A 104 -5.77 20.18 -3.27
CA ALA A 104 -6.39 19.13 -2.47
C ALA A 104 -6.21 17.79 -3.19
N THR A 105 -5.90 16.75 -2.42
CA THR A 105 -5.76 15.39 -2.93
C THR A 105 -6.55 14.45 -2.05
N VAL A 106 -7.38 13.62 -2.65
CA VAL A 106 -8.01 12.48 -1.99
C VAL A 106 -7.37 11.21 -2.50
N GLY A 107 -7.08 10.27 -1.60
CA GLY A 107 -6.48 9.00 -1.94
C GLY A 107 -7.09 7.87 -1.13
N SER A 108 -6.99 6.68 -1.69
CA SER A 108 -7.43 5.46 -1.04
C SER A 108 -6.52 4.31 -1.46
N SER A 109 -6.13 3.50 -0.50
CA SER A 109 -5.38 2.27 -0.71
C SER A 109 -6.11 1.13 -0.01
N ARG A 110 -6.20 -0.01 -0.67
CA ARG A 110 -6.84 -1.23 -0.16
C ARG A 110 -5.92 -2.40 -0.42
N GLN A 111 -5.62 -3.14 0.63
CA GLN A 111 -4.86 -4.37 0.53
C GLN A 111 -5.77 -5.55 0.83
N SER A 112 -5.78 -6.52 -0.08
CA SER A 112 -6.42 -7.82 0.14
C SER A 112 -5.38 -8.84 0.55
N LEU A 113 -5.73 -9.67 1.52
CA LEU A 113 -5.05 -10.94 1.76
C LEU A 113 -5.95 -12.04 1.26
N ASN A 114 -5.38 -13.10 0.76
CA ASN A 114 -6.14 -14.31 0.50
C ASN A 114 -6.43 -15.02 1.84
N ASP A 115 -7.61 -15.59 1.96
CA ASP A 115 -7.97 -16.34 3.16
C ASP A 115 -7.25 -17.68 3.14
N ILE A 116 -6.33 -17.87 4.08
CA ILE A 116 -5.64 -19.14 4.27
C ILE A 116 -6.50 -20.02 5.16
N GLU A 117 -7.10 -21.03 4.57
CA GLU A 117 -7.83 -22.05 5.32
C GLU A 117 -6.84 -22.92 6.10
N ASN A 118 -6.81 -22.78 7.41
CA ASN A 118 -6.01 -23.61 8.28
C ASN A 118 -6.74 -24.93 8.58
N THR A 119 -6.40 -25.96 7.84
CA THR A 119 -7.03 -27.28 7.94
C THR A 119 -6.41 -28.17 9.02
N ILE A 120 -5.42 -27.70 9.78
CA ILE A 120 -4.72 -28.46 10.81
C ILE A 120 -5.65 -28.69 12.00
N PRO A 121 -5.93 -29.96 12.36
CA PRO A 121 -6.84 -30.26 13.46
C PRO A 121 -6.23 -29.93 14.82
N VAL A 122 -7.05 -29.37 15.73
CA VAL A 122 -6.66 -29.02 17.09
C VAL A 122 -7.15 -30.11 18.08
N GLY A 123 -6.36 -30.36 19.13
CA GLY A 123 -6.74 -31.27 20.22
C GLY A 123 -6.48 -32.76 19.94
N ILE A 124 -5.80 -33.10 18.85
CA ILE A 124 -5.44 -34.48 18.52
C ILE A 124 -4.03 -34.81 19.00
N ALA A 125 -3.08 -33.92 18.82
CA ALA A 125 -1.69 -34.08 19.23
C ALA A 125 -1.04 -32.71 19.49
N PRO A 126 -0.22 -32.57 20.56
CA PRO A 126 0.42 -31.29 20.88
C PRO A 126 1.26 -30.70 19.75
N GLN A 127 1.84 -31.55 18.90
CA GLN A 127 2.64 -31.10 17.74
C GLN A 127 1.75 -30.48 16.67
N LEU A 128 0.54 -31.00 16.43
CA LEU A 128 -0.42 -30.45 15.50
C LEU A 128 -1.00 -29.13 16.01
N ASP A 129 -1.28 -29.08 17.32
CA ASP A 129 -1.73 -27.85 17.98
C ASP A 129 -0.68 -26.74 17.82
N ALA A 130 0.61 -27.07 18.00
CA ALA A 130 1.69 -26.10 17.81
C ALA A 130 1.79 -25.58 16.37
N LEU A 131 1.65 -26.45 15.37
CA LEU A 131 1.62 -26.06 13.96
C LEU A 131 0.40 -25.21 13.63
N HIS A 132 -0.79 -25.60 14.12
CA HIS A 132 -2.02 -24.82 13.93
C HIS A 132 -1.85 -23.40 14.44
N PHE A 133 -1.41 -23.23 15.69
CA PHE A 133 -1.23 -21.91 16.29
C PHE A 133 -0.12 -21.11 15.59
N ALA A 134 0.96 -21.74 15.13
CA ALA A 134 2.00 -21.05 14.38
C ALA A 134 1.48 -20.51 13.03
N VAL A 135 0.64 -21.26 12.31
CA VAL A 135 -0.01 -20.77 11.08
C VAL A 135 -0.95 -19.60 11.38
N GLU A 136 -1.77 -19.68 12.44
CA GLU A 136 -2.63 -18.58 12.85
C GLU A 136 -1.83 -17.33 13.26
N GLU A 137 -0.69 -17.51 13.92
CA GLU A 137 0.21 -16.42 14.27
C GLU A 137 0.77 -15.74 13.03
N VAL A 138 1.26 -16.52 12.05
CA VAL A 138 1.75 -15.98 10.78
C VAL A 138 0.67 -15.14 10.08
N LYS A 139 -0.58 -15.59 10.03
CA LYS A 139 -1.70 -14.84 9.45
C LYS A 139 -1.88 -13.47 10.09
N THR A 140 -1.58 -13.32 11.38
CA THR A 140 -1.70 -12.03 12.09
C THR A 140 -0.56 -11.06 11.80
N TYR A 141 0.60 -11.55 11.35
CA TYR A 141 1.76 -10.72 11.03
C TYR A 141 1.68 -10.06 9.66
N PHE A 142 0.87 -10.58 8.75
CA PHE A 142 0.71 -9.95 7.45
C PHE A 142 -0.14 -8.69 7.54
N PRO A 143 0.42 -7.52 7.20
CA PRO A 143 -0.31 -6.28 7.28
C PRO A 143 -1.49 -6.28 6.31
N THR A 144 -2.62 -5.79 6.76
CA THR A 144 -3.77 -5.52 5.92
C THR A 144 -4.04 -4.04 5.92
N ASP A 145 -3.51 -3.36 4.90
CA ASP A 145 -3.44 -1.91 4.89
C ASP A 145 -4.56 -1.30 4.06
N ASP A 146 -5.61 -0.87 4.75
CA ASP A 146 -6.66 -0.04 4.18
C ASP A 146 -6.52 1.38 4.71
N LEU A 147 -6.27 2.35 3.84
CA LEU A 147 -6.07 3.75 4.21
C LEU A 147 -6.82 4.69 3.27
N ASP A 148 -7.58 5.60 3.85
CA ASP A 148 -8.12 6.77 3.16
C ASP A 148 -7.35 8.01 3.58
N SER A 149 -7.11 8.92 2.65
CA SER A 149 -6.37 10.16 2.89
C SER A 149 -7.05 11.35 2.24
N LEU A 150 -6.98 12.49 2.94
CA LEU A 150 -7.29 13.82 2.41
C LEU A 150 -6.10 14.73 2.73
N THR A 151 -5.42 15.20 1.70
CA THR A 151 -4.32 16.15 1.82
C THR A 151 -4.76 17.51 1.30
N LEU A 152 -4.51 18.54 2.08
CA LEU A 152 -4.64 19.93 1.69
C LEU A 152 -3.25 20.57 1.74
N GLY A 153 -2.86 21.25 0.66
CA GLY A 153 -1.53 21.81 0.55
C GLY A 153 -1.51 23.19 -0.07
N ALA A 154 -0.45 23.90 0.25
CA ALA A 154 -0.11 25.18 -0.34
C ALA A 154 1.37 25.18 -0.73
N ARG A 155 1.66 25.72 -1.91
CA ARG A 155 3.00 26.03 -2.40
C ARG A 155 3.07 27.50 -2.70
N TRP A 156 4.11 28.18 -2.20
CA TRP A 156 4.36 29.59 -2.47
C TRP A 156 5.73 29.76 -3.14
N ASP A 157 5.70 30.12 -4.41
CA ASP A 157 6.87 30.41 -5.23
C ASP A 157 7.28 31.89 -5.04
N PHE A 158 7.81 32.24 -3.85
CA PHE A 158 8.13 33.61 -3.47
C PHE A 158 9.36 34.20 -4.18
N ARG A 159 10.14 33.37 -4.89
CA ARG A 159 11.21 33.76 -5.82
C ARG A 159 11.28 32.74 -6.96
N ASN A 160 11.86 33.18 -8.09
CA ASN A 160 11.98 32.31 -9.27
C ASN A 160 12.73 30.98 -9.02
N ASN A 161 13.51 30.93 -7.96
CA ASN A 161 14.30 29.75 -7.62
C ASN A 161 14.05 29.23 -6.20
N LEU A 162 13.00 29.73 -5.52
CA LEU A 162 12.68 29.36 -4.14
C LEU A 162 11.18 29.17 -3.96
N ALA A 163 10.79 28.03 -3.42
CA ALA A 163 9.42 27.73 -3.05
C ALA A 163 9.34 27.19 -1.61
N LEU A 164 8.29 27.57 -0.91
CA LEU A 164 7.86 26.95 0.34
C LEU A 164 6.64 26.10 0.10
N LYS A 165 6.58 24.93 0.74
CA LYS A 165 5.44 24.01 0.71
C LYS A 165 4.98 23.73 2.13
N ALA A 166 3.67 23.72 2.32
CA ALA A 166 3.03 23.28 3.55
C ALA A 166 1.85 22.37 3.21
N GLU A 167 1.75 21.25 3.90
CA GLU A 167 0.68 20.28 3.68
C GLU A 167 0.15 19.76 5.02
N VAL A 168 -1.14 19.48 5.05
CA VAL A 168 -1.79 18.73 6.10
C VAL A 168 -2.53 17.54 5.48
N SER A 169 -2.22 16.35 5.96
CA SER A 169 -2.88 15.11 5.53
C SER A 169 -3.67 14.51 6.67
N LEU A 170 -4.96 14.31 6.44
CA LEU A 170 -5.87 13.60 7.32
C LEU A 170 -5.91 12.14 6.85
N LEU A 171 -5.45 11.25 7.70
CA LEU A 171 -5.35 9.82 7.43
C LEU A 171 -6.41 9.07 8.24
N LYS A 172 -7.08 8.13 7.60
CA LYS A 172 -8.09 7.28 8.24
C LYS A 172 -7.91 5.84 7.80
N GLY A 173 -7.50 5.00 8.72
CA GLY A 173 -7.47 3.55 8.56
C GLY A 173 -8.85 2.92 8.76
N LYS A 174 -8.95 1.64 8.48
CA LYS A 174 -10.16 0.85 8.63
C LYS A 174 -10.08 -0.04 9.89
N GLU A 175 -11.21 -0.21 10.56
CA GLU A 175 -11.31 -1.10 11.71
C GLU A 175 -10.93 -2.55 11.32
N GLY A 176 -10.14 -3.22 12.17
CA GLY A 176 -9.63 -4.56 11.90
C GLY A 176 -8.44 -4.63 10.92
N LYS A 177 -7.90 -3.46 10.49
CA LYS A 177 -6.75 -3.37 9.60
C LYS A 177 -5.60 -2.63 10.27
N THR A 178 -4.35 -2.91 9.86
CA THR A 178 -3.15 -2.21 10.33
C THR A 178 -3.07 -0.79 9.79
N SER A 179 -3.45 -0.60 8.52
CA SER A 179 -3.60 0.70 7.86
C SER A 179 -2.32 1.57 7.88
N PHE A 180 -1.16 0.94 7.69
CA PHE A 180 0.16 1.57 7.70
C PHE A 180 0.56 2.23 9.03
N PHE A 181 -0.17 1.96 10.10
CA PHE A 181 0.24 2.37 11.43
C PHE A 181 1.14 1.30 12.04
N GLU A 182 2.28 1.72 12.57
CA GLU A 182 3.15 0.84 13.36
C GLU A 182 2.46 0.57 14.71
N LEU A 183 2.06 -0.67 14.92
CA LEU A 183 1.24 -1.06 16.05
C LEU A 183 2.04 -2.03 16.95
N ASP A 184 3.01 -1.53 17.67
CA ASP A 184 3.69 -2.32 18.71
C ASP A 184 2.76 -2.71 19.86
N VAL A 185 1.77 -1.90 20.12
CA VAL A 185 0.67 -2.17 21.04
C VAL A 185 -0.60 -1.57 20.46
N ILE A 186 -1.50 -2.40 19.97
CA ILE A 186 -2.83 -1.93 19.57
C ILE A 186 -3.57 -1.58 20.85
N ASP A 187 -3.59 -0.30 21.21
CA ASP A 187 -4.58 0.20 22.16
C ASP A 187 -5.95 0.03 21.50
N SER A 188 -6.86 -0.68 22.19
CA SER A 188 -8.22 -0.93 21.72
C SER A 188 -8.98 0.38 21.41
N ASP A 189 -8.54 1.48 22.01
CA ASP A 189 -9.14 2.80 21.87
C ASP A 189 -8.54 3.63 20.72
N PHE A 190 -7.54 3.11 19.99
CA PHE A 190 -6.96 3.80 18.83
C PHE A 190 -7.97 3.85 17.68
N ASP A 191 -8.40 5.07 17.32
CA ASP A 191 -9.42 5.33 16.30
C ASP A 191 -8.93 5.24 14.83
N ARG A 192 -7.68 4.80 14.62
CA ARG A 192 -7.01 4.68 13.32
C ARG A 192 -7.02 5.97 12.51
N ARG A 193 -6.92 7.09 13.18
CA ARG A 193 -6.81 8.41 12.57
C ARG A 193 -5.49 9.04 12.91
N ALA A 194 -4.88 9.68 11.92
CA ALA A 194 -3.69 10.48 12.13
C ALA A 194 -3.77 11.76 11.31
N THR A 195 -3.11 12.80 11.79
CA THR A 195 -2.91 14.03 11.04
C THR A 195 -1.41 14.24 10.88
N LEU A 196 -0.97 14.29 9.62
CA LEU A 196 0.42 14.54 9.27
C LEU A 196 0.57 16.00 8.82
N TYR A 197 1.50 16.73 9.40
CA TYR A 197 1.89 18.07 8.99
C TYR A 197 3.26 18.01 8.33
N GLN A 198 3.37 18.58 7.14
CA GLN A 198 4.61 18.58 6.37
C GLN A 198 4.96 20.03 6.00
N LEU A 199 6.23 20.38 6.13
CA LEU A 199 6.79 21.65 5.69
C LEU A 199 8.04 21.37 4.88
N GLY A 200 8.15 21.98 3.72
CA GLY A 200 9.27 21.81 2.81
C GLY A 200 9.70 23.11 2.16
N MET A 201 10.98 23.20 1.81
CA MET A 201 11.53 24.27 1.01
C MET A 201 12.28 23.67 -0.18
N GLU A 202 12.03 24.20 -1.35
CA GLU A 202 12.73 23.86 -2.58
C GLU A 202 13.54 25.07 -3.05
N TRP A 203 14.77 24.84 -3.49
CA TRP A 203 15.56 25.83 -4.21
C TRP A 203 16.28 25.20 -5.39
N VAL A 204 16.43 25.99 -6.46
CA VAL A 204 17.18 25.64 -7.67
C VAL A 204 18.34 26.62 -7.82
N PHE A 205 19.53 26.13 -8.07
CA PHE A 205 20.77 26.92 -8.25
C PHE A 205 21.36 26.70 -9.62
#